data_2a04ae2e39e4da98a9ebd1058bc96b3d
#
_entry.id   2a04ae2e39e4da98a9ebd1058bc96b3d
#
_cell.length_a   1.000
_cell.length_b   1.000
_cell.length_c   1.000
_cell.angle_alpha   90.00
_cell.angle_beta   90.00
_cell.angle_gamma   90.00
#
_symmetry.space_group_name_H-M   'P 1'
#
loop_
_entity.id
_entity.type
_entity.pdbx_description
1 polymer ?
#
loop_
_entity_poly.entity_id
_entity_poly.type
_entity_poly.pdbx_seq_one_letter_code
_entity_poly.pdbx_strand_id
1 'polypeptide(L)'
;HFYIRRALRIWPLYFFIILTGFFLWPNISGMAIPGFEELWDKLDWKIFLLYAFFLSPLVLVWVGNIPYLDQTWSVSVEEQFYLLWPILIRFYFKKIVRVLFLVIFIMLAIKTGILLINHFTGRGSKLLILAELSRFGCMATGGLAAYAFFKNKESLLRFVYRTDVLIITLAFTA
;
A
#
# COMPACT_ATOMS: atom_id res chain seq x y z
N HIS A 1 10.79 -7.54 19.32
CA HIS A 1 11.86 -6.73 18.69
C HIS A 1 11.56 -6.30 17.24
N PHE A 2 10.74 -7.04 16.44
CA PHE A 2 10.44 -6.69 15.04
C PHE A 2 9.73 -5.33 14.92
N TYR A 3 8.61 -5.15 15.60
CA TYR A 3 7.83 -3.90 15.56
C TYR A 3 8.62 -2.68 16.02
N ILE A 4 9.37 -2.80 17.12
CA ILE A 4 10.18 -1.69 17.66
C ILE A 4 11.22 -1.23 16.65
N ARG A 5 11.95 -2.16 16.01
CA ARG A 5 12.96 -1.80 15.00
C ARG A 5 12.35 -1.11 13.79
N ARG A 6 11.16 -1.54 13.37
CA ARG A 6 10.43 -0.92 12.26
C ARG A 6 9.93 0.47 12.63
N ALA A 7 9.25 0.59 13.77
CA ALA A 7 8.73 1.86 14.26
C ALA A 7 9.86 2.91 14.38
N LEU A 8 10.97 2.57 15.03
CA LEU A 8 12.11 3.47 15.18
C LEU A 8 12.75 3.87 13.85
N ARG A 9 12.64 3.04 12.81
CA ARG A 9 13.21 3.33 11.49
C ARG A 9 12.31 4.20 10.61
N ILE A 10 10.99 4.00 10.67
CA ILE A 10 10.05 4.58 9.70
C ILE A 10 9.26 5.72 10.33
N TRP A 11 8.73 5.55 11.54
CA TRP A 11 7.82 6.50 12.18
C TRP A 11 8.40 7.89 12.42
N PRO A 12 9.67 8.08 12.85
CA PRO A 12 10.19 9.42 13.07
C PRO A 12 10.14 10.28 11.82
N LEU A 13 10.58 9.73 10.68
CA LEU A 13 10.55 10.44 9.40
C LEU A 13 9.12 10.62 8.90
N TYR A 14 8.28 9.59 9.02
CA TYR A 14 6.89 9.66 8.61
C TYR A 14 6.11 10.75 9.35
N PHE A 15 6.18 10.76 10.67
CA PHE A 15 5.52 11.79 11.49
C PHE A 15 6.14 13.17 11.29
N PHE A 16 7.43 13.27 11.06
CA PHE A 16 8.07 14.52 10.73
C PHE A 16 7.48 15.12 9.42
N ILE A 17 7.34 14.30 8.38
CA ILE A 17 6.74 14.74 7.10
C ILE A 17 5.28 15.16 7.31
N ILE A 18 4.48 14.41 8.07
CA ILE A 18 3.08 14.75 8.34
C ILE A 18 3.00 16.07 9.13
N LEU A 19 3.76 16.20 10.20
CA LEU A 19 3.72 17.41 11.03
C LEU A 19 4.15 18.64 10.24
N THR A 20 5.22 18.53 9.47
CA THR A 20 5.66 19.64 8.60
C THR A 20 4.63 19.91 7.51
N GLY A 21 4.05 18.89 6.89
CA GLY A 21 3.02 19.00 5.86
C GLY A 21 1.74 19.68 6.34
N PHE A 22 1.29 19.38 7.56
CA PHE A 22 0.07 19.96 8.10
C PHE A 22 0.27 21.34 8.72
N PHE A 23 1.40 21.58 9.40
CA PHE A 23 1.57 22.76 10.22
C PHE A 23 2.59 23.76 9.70
N LEU A 24 3.58 23.31 8.91
CA LEU A 24 4.67 24.19 8.45
C LEU A 24 4.45 24.68 7.02
N TRP A 25 4.29 23.77 6.06
CA TRP A 25 4.24 24.12 4.64
C TRP A 25 3.11 25.07 4.27
N PRO A 26 1.87 24.93 4.80
CA PRO A 26 0.79 25.88 4.47
C PRO A 26 1.06 27.30 4.91
N ASN A 27 1.92 27.49 5.92
CA ASN A 27 2.18 28.79 6.53
C ASN A 27 3.42 29.50 5.97
N ILE A 28 4.19 28.84 5.09
CA ILE A 28 5.37 29.46 4.47
C ILE A 28 4.98 30.12 3.16
N SER A 29 4.98 31.47 3.14
CA SER A 29 4.79 32.25 1.93
C SER A 29 5.91 31.96 0.93
N GLY A 30 5.61 31.32 -0.17
CA GLY A 30 6.58 30.88 -1.20
C GLY A 30 6.67 29.37 -1.38
N MET A 31 6.12 28.57 -0.46
CA MET A 31 5.89 27.13 -0.64
C MET A 31 4.41 26.81 -0.92
N ALA A 32 3.53 27.82 -0.89
CA ALA A 32 2.15 27.65 -1.32
C ALA A 32 2.14 27.35 -2.82
N ILE A 33 1.62 26.18 -3.19
CA ILE A 33 1.48 25.79 -4.60
C ILE A 33 0.20 26.45 -5.12
N PRO A 34 0.28 27.32 -6.15
CA PRO A 34 -0.89 27.96 -6.72
C PRO A 34 -1.93 26.92 -7.17
N GLY A 35 -3.20 27.14 -6.83
CA GLY A 35 -4.30 26.23 -7.15
C GLY A 35 -4.56 25.12 -6.12
N PHE A 36 -3.80 25.05 -5.03
CA PHE A 36 -4.03 24.08 -3.95
C PHE A 36 -4.55 24.72 -2.65
N GLU A 37 -4.85 26.02 -2.66
CA GLU A 37 -5.38 26.75 -1.50
C GLU A 37 -6.65 26.10 -0.94
N GLU A 38 -7.58 25.68 -1.81
CA GLU A 38 -8.81 24.98 -1.39
C GLU A 38 -8.55 23.64 -0.72
N LEU A 39 -7.44 22.97 -1.02
CA LEU A 39 -7.07 21.70 -0.41
C LEU A 39 -6.45 21.91 0.97
N TRP A 40 -5.71 22.99 1.16
CA TRP A 40 -5.17 23.38 2.46
C TRP A 40 -6.30 23.72 3.45
N ASP A 41 -7.35 24.40 2.99
CA ASP A 41 -8.53 24.70 3.80
C ASP A 41 -9.31 23.44 4.21
N LYS A 42 -9.20 22.36 3.46
CA LYS A 42 -9.80 21.05 3.79
C LYS A 42 -8.98 20.23 4.77
N LEU A 43 -7.76 20.67 5.13
CA LEU A 43 -6.92 19.97 6.10
C LEU A 43 -7.51 20.10 7.51
N ASP A 44 -8.49 19.25 7.80
CA ASP A 44 -9.11 19.12 9.12
C ASP A 44 -8.34 18.12 10.00
N TRP A 45 -8.52 18.21 11.29
CA TRP A 45 -7.99 17.27 12.27
C TRP A 45 -8.36 15.81 11.97
N LYS A 46 -9.50 15.58 11.30
CA LYS A 46 -9.91 14.24 10.82
C LYS A 46 -8.95 13.68 9.78
N ILE A 47 -8.53 14.51 8.84
CA ILE A 47 -7.55 14.12 7.82
C ILE A 47 -6.19 13.87 8.47
N PHE A 48 -5.79 14.72 9.41
CA PHE A 48 -4.58 14.48 10.20
C PHE A 48 -4.61 13.13 10.91
N LEU A 49 -5.74 12.75 11.54
CA LEU A 49 -5.89 11.44 12.16
C LEU A 49 -5.78 10.29 11.15
N LEU A 50 -6.35 10.42 9.94
CA LEU A 50 -6.20 9.40 8.90
C LEU A 50 -4.72 9.20 8.53
N TYR A 51 -3.95 10.26 8.42
CA TYR A 51 -2.50 10.13 8.24
C TYR A 51 -1.84 9.51 9.46
N ALA A 52 -2.14 9.96 10.66
CA ALA A 52 -1.55 9.45 11.90
C ALA A 52 -1.78 7.94 12.11
N PHE A 53 -2.90 7.41 11.61
CA PHE A 53 -3.22 5.97 11.64
C PHE A 53 -2.85 5.22 10.36
N PHE A 54 -1.98 5.78 9.53
CA PHE A 54 -1.55 5.16 8.27
C PHE A 54 -2.70 4.84 7.31
N LEU A 55 -3.72 5.69 7.27
CA LEU A 55 -4.88 5.59 6.38
C LEU A 55 -4.84 6.62 5.24
N SER A 56 -3.67 7.15 4.92
CA SER A 56 -3.49 8.15 3.85
C SER A 56 -3.98 7.69 2.46
N PRO A 57 -4.01 6.38 2.09
CA PRO A 57 -4.66 5.97 0.84
C PRO A 57 -6.14 6.36 0.75
N LEU A 58 -6.85 6.41 1.87
CA LEU A 58 -8.24 6.87 1.90
C LEU A 58 -8.33 8.37 1.57
N VAL A 59 -7.42 9.16 2.13
CA VAL A 59 -7.38 10.61 1.85
C VAL A 59 -7.10 10.84 0.38
N LEU A 60 -6.13 10.15 -0.20
CA LEU A 60 -5.80 10.26 -1.62
C LEU A 60 -7.02 9.99 -2.53
N VAL A 61 -7.85 9.01 -2.18
CA VAL A 61 -9.01 8.62 -2.98
C VAL A 61 -10.21 9.55 -2.81
N TRP A 62 -10.45 10.08 -1.58
CA TRP A 62 -11.65 10.88 -1.30
C TRP A 62 -11.43 12.38 -1.36
N VAL A 63 -10.26 12.84 -0.94
CA VAL A 63 -9.92 14.27 -0.89
C VAL A 63 -9.09 14.67 -2.11
N GLY A 64 -8.18 13.80 -2.53
CA GLY A 64 -7.23 14.02 -3.62
C GLY A 64 -5.80 14.13 -3.12
N ASN A 65 -4.90 14.49 -4.04
CA ASN A 65 -3.49 14.68 -3.76
C ASN A 65 -3.28 15.93 -2.90
N ILE A 66 -2.69 15.72 -1.73
CA ILE A 66 -2.26 16.83 -0.88
C ILE A 66 -0.76 17.05 -1.14
N PRO A 67 -0.37 18.22 -1.63
CA PRO A 67 1.03 18.52 -1.91
C PRO A 67 1.93 18.18 -0.71
N TYR A 68 3.13 17.68 -0.99
CA TYR A 68 4.13 17.25 -0.01
C TYR A 68 3.76 16.01 0.83
N LEU A 69 2.49 15.56 0.85
CA LEU A 69 2.02 14.40 1.60
C LEU A 69 1.69 13.20 0.73
N ASP A 70 1.65 13.36 -0.59
CA ASP A 70 1.25 12.31 -1.53
C ASP A 70 2.02 11.01 -1.36
N GLN A 71 3.34 11.09 -1.23
CA GLN A 71 4.21 9.91 -1.15
C GLN A 71 3.97 9.07 0.11
N THR A 72 3.31 9.62 1.12
CA THR A 72 3.07 8.92 2.39
C THR A 72 2.08 7.76 2.27
N TRP A 73 1.28 7.70 1.17
CA TRP A 73 0.35 6.59 0.96
C TRP A 73 1.06 5.23 0.85
N SER A 74 2.23 5.19 0.21
CA SER A 74 3.00 3.94 0.06
C SER A 74 3.54 3.46 1.40
N VAL A 75 4.04 4.37 2.23
CA VAL A 75 4.50 4.07 3.59
C VAL A 75 3.34 3.57 4.44
N SER A 76 2.16 4.20 4.32
CA SER A 76 0.96 3.77 5.04
C SER A 76 0.55 2.34 4.69
N VAL A 77 0.57 1.97 3.42
CA VAL A 77 0.26 0.60 2.96
C VAL A 77 1.30 -0.40 3.48
N GLU A 78 2.58 -0.03 3.47
CA GLU A 78 3.63 -0.87 4.02
C GLU A 78 3.46 -1.09 5.53
N GLU A 79 3.15 -0.05 6.30
CA GLU A 79 2.93 -0.17 7.74
C GLU A 79 1.72 -1.04 8.08
N GLN A 80 0.61 -0.92 7.33
CA GLN A 80 -0.54 -1.82 7.45
C GLN A 80 -0.13 -3.28 7.21
N PHE A 81 0.69 -3.52 6.19
CA PHE A 81 1.21 -4.86 5.91
C PHE A 81 2.12 -5.36 7.03
N TYR A 82 3.08 -4.54 7.51
CA TYR A 82 3.97 -4.93 8.61
C TYR A 82 3.23 -5.19 9.91
N LEU A 83 2.10 -4.54 10.13
CA LEU A 83 1.25 -4.81 11.28
C LEU A 83 0.58 -6.19 11.18
N LEU A 84 0.04 -6.51 10.02
CA LEU A 84 -0.75 -7.74 9.80
C LEU A 84 0.14 -8.98 9.57
N TRP A 85 1.26 -8.81 8.87
CA TRP A 85 2.08 -9.92 8.39
C TRP A 85 2.64 -10.83 9.48
N PRO A 86 3.28 -10.33 10.57
CA PRO A 86 3.78 -11.19 11.64
C PRO A 86 2.66 -11.93 12.37
N ILE A 87 1.48 -11.32 12.46
CA ILE A 87 0.30 -11.94 13.06
C ILE A 87 -0.14 -13.12 12.20
N LEU A 88 -0.25 -12.93 10.88
CA LEU A 88 -0.61 -14.00 9.94
C LEU A 88 0.40 -15.16 9.99
N ILE A 89 1.69 -14.87 9.97
CA ILE A 89 2.72 -15.89 10.07
C ILE A 89 2.61 -16.65 11.40
N ARG A 90 2.45 -15.95 12.51
CA ARG A 90 2.36 -16.57 13.84
C ARG A 90 1.21 -17.56 13.96
N PHE A 91 0.02 -17.17 13.49
CA PHE A 91 -1.18 -18.01 13.64
C PHE A 91 -1.33 -19.07 12.55
N TYR A 92 -0.83 -18.80 11.36
CA TYR A 92 -1.06 -19.67 10.20
C TYR A 92 0.21 -20.27 9.59
N PHE A 93 1.31 -20.34 10.33
CA PHE A 93 2.60 -20.83 9.82
C PHE A 93 2.48 -22.17 9.07
N LYS A 94 1.76 -23.14 9.64
CA LYS A 94 1.56 -24.46 9.03
C LYS A 94 0.72 -24.42 7.73
N LYS A 95 -0.10 -23.41 7.56
CA LYS A 95 -1.01 -23.22 6.43
C LYS A 95 -0.71 -21.97 5.62
N ILE A 96 0.46 -21.37 5.84
CA ILE A 96 0.80 -20.03 5.30
C ILE A 96 0.62 -19.96 3.79
N VAL A 97 1.00 -20.98 3.05
CA VAL A 97 0.83 -21.04 1.59
C VAL A 97 -0.65 -20.91 1.19
N ARG A 98 -1.55 -21.62 1.88
CA ARG A 98 -3.00 -21.52 1.60
C ARG A 98 -3.52 -20.12 1.91
N VAL A 99 -3.07 -19.52 3.01
CA VAL A 99 -3.46 -18.16 3.40
C VAL A 99 -2.98 -17.14 2.36
N LEU A 100 -1.76 -17.28 1.86
CA LEU A 100 -1.21 -16.42 0.82
C LEU A 100 -2.00 -16.52 -0.49
N PHE A 101 -2.29 -17.74 -0.94
CA PHE A 101 -3.16 -17.95 -2.11
C PHE A 101 -4.56 -17.37 -1.89
N LEU A 102 -5.12 -17.53 -0.70
CA LEU A 102 -6.43 -16.96 -0.35
C LEU A 102 -6.40 -15.42 -0.43
N VAL A 103 -5.36 -14.77 0.11
CA VAL A 103 -5.19 -13.32 0.03
C VAL A 103 -5.10 -12.87 -1.44
N ILE A 104 -4.27 -13.53 -2.25
CA ILE A 104 -4.14 -13.21 -3.68
C ILE A 104 -5.50 -13.37 -4.39
N PHE A 105 -6.19 -14.47 -4.15
CA PHE A 105 -7.48 -14.73 -4.77
C PHE A 105 -8.55 -13.71 -4.36
N ILE A 106 -8.62 -13.37 -3.07
CA ILE A 106 -9.55 -12.35 -2.56
C ILE A 106 -9.24 -10.99 -3.19
N MET A 107 -7.97 -10.59 -3.25
CA MET A 107 -7.57 -9.32 -3.87
C MET A 107 -7.89 -9.28 -5.35
N LEU A 108 -7.67 -10.38 -6.06
CA LEU A 108 -8.03 -10.49 -7.47
C LEU A 108 -9.55 -10.43 -7.66
N ALA A 109 -10.32 -11.14 -6.85
CA ALA A 109 -11.79 -11.13 -6.90
C ALA A 109 -12.36 -9.74 -6.60
N ILE A 110 -11.83 -9.03 -5.60
CA ILE A 110 -12.20 -7.65 -5.28
C ILE A 110 -11.92 -6.73 -6.47
N LYS A 111 -10.71 -6.77 -7.03
CA LYS A 111 -10.34 -5.94 -8.19
C LYS A 111 -11.25 -6.22 -9.38
N THR A 112 -11.44 -7.49 -9.71
CA THR A 112 -12.31 -7.89 -10.83
C THR A 112 -13.76 -7.46 -10.59
N GLY A 113 -14.28 -7.65 -9.39
CA GLY A 113 -15.64 -7.22 -9.02
C GLY A 113 -15.82 -5.71 -9.16
N ILE A 114 -14.86 -4.91 -8.68
CA ILE A 114 -14.90 -3.44 -8.80
C ILE A 114 -14.80 -3.02 -10.26
N LEU A 115 -13.95 -3.65 -11.07
CA LEU A 115 -13.84 -3.39 -12.50
C LEU A 115 -15.17 -3.65 -13.22
N LEU A 116 -15.83 -4.76 -12.91
CA LEU A 116 -17.14 -5.07 -13.47
C LEU A 116 -18.19 -4.04 -13.05
N ILE A 117 -18.26 -3.68 -11.77
CA ILE A 117 -19.16 -2.64 -11.28
C ILE A 117 -18.89 -1.30 -11.98
N ASN A 118 -17.62 -0.92 -12.14
CA ASN A 118 -17.25 0.32 -12.81
C ASN A 118 -17.65 0.29 -14.30
N HIS A 119 -17.46 -0.85 -14.96
CA HIS A 119 -17.84 -1.03 -16.37
C HIS A 119 -19.35 -0.86 -16.58
N PHE A 120 -20.17 -1.43 -15.70
CA PHE A 120 -21.63 -1.39 -15.84
C PHE A 120 -22.29 -0.12 -15.27
N THR A 121 -21.72 0.49 -14.24
CA THR A 121 -22.37 1.59 -13.52
C THR A 121 -21.63 2.93 -13.55
N GLY A 122 -20.36 2.93 -13.96
CA GLY A 122 -19.49 4.10 -13.91
C GLY A 122 -19.14 4.60 -12.50
N ARG A 123 -19.60 3.89 -11.43
CA ARG A 123 -19.49 4.36 -10.03
C ARG A 123 -18.32 3.77 -9.24
N GLY A 124 -17.54 2.87 -9.82
CA GLY A 124 -16.49 2.12 -9.11
C GLY A 124 -15.10 2.76 -9.11
N SER A 125 -14.90 3.92 -9.75
CA SER A 125 -13.56 4.48 -10.01
C SER A 125 -12.74 4.72 -8.74
N LYS A 126 -13.32 5.32 -7.70
CA LYS A 126 -12.62 5.57 -6.42
C LYS A 126 -12.24 4.28 -5.69
N LEU A 127 -13.13 3.29 -5.68
CA LEU A 127 -12.86 1.98 -5.07
C LEU A 127 -11.79 1.22 -5.84
N LEU A 128 -11.75 1.36 -7.16
CA LEU A 128 -10.72 0.75 -8.00
C LEU A 128 -9.34 1.31 -7.65
N ILE A 129 -9.21 2.64 -7.57
CA ILE A 129 -7.96 3.29 -7.15
C ILE A 129 -7.53 2.78 -5.76
N LEU A 130 -8.44 2.70 -4.81
CA LEU A 130 -8.14 2.18 -3.46
C LEU A 130 -7.66 0.72 -3.49
N ALA A 131 -8.30 -0.13 -4.31
CA ALA A 131 -7.91 -1.52 -4.48
C ALA A 131 -6.53 -1.66 -5.14
N GLU A 132 -6.17 -0.77 -6.05
CA GLU A 132 -4.84 -0.72 -6.67
C GLU A 132 -3.77 -0.25 -5.69
N LEU A 133 -4.06 0.77 -4.90
CA LEU A 133 -3.15 1.28 -3.88
C LEU A 133 -2.86 0.25 -2.78
N SER A 134 -3.79 -0.66 -2.47
CA SER A 134 -3.65 -1.59 -1.34
C SER A 134 -2.46 -2.56 -1.45
N ARG A 135 -2.00 -2.90 -2.68
CA ARG A 135 -0.83 -3.75 -2.98
C ARG A 135 -0.67 -5.05 -2.18
N PHE A 136 -1.66 -5.45 -1.36
CA PHE A 136 -1.59 -6.68 -0.55
C PHE A 136 -1.38 -7.95 -1.40
N GLY A 137 -1.91 -7.98 -2.60
CA GLY A 137 -1.69 -9.09 -3.54
C GLY A 137 -0.23 -9.24 -3.93
N CYS A 138 0.46 -8.14 -4.26
CA CYS A 138 1.89 -8.14 -4.60
C CYS A 138 2.75 -8.58 -3.41
N MET A 139 2.41 -8.11 -2.21
CA MET A 139 3.11 -8.50 -0.99
C MET A 139 2.91 -9.98 -0.65
N ALA A 140 1.70 -10.53 -0.86
CA ALA A 140 1.42 -11.95 -0.70
C ALA A 140 2.18 -12.80 -1.71
N THR A 141 2.32 -12.34 -2.96
CA THR A 141 3.14 -13.00 -4.00
C THR A 141 4.61 -13.05 -3.59
N GLY A 142 5.15 -11.92 -3.10
CA GLY A 142 6.51 -11.87 -2.53
C GLY A 142 6.68 -12.83 -1.35
N GLY A 143 5.66 -12.95 -0.49
CA GLY A 143 5.63 -13.92 0.62
C GLY A 143 5.66 -15.37 0.15
N LEU A 144 4.97 -15.72 -0.94
CA LEU A 144 5.04 -17.06 -1.56
C LEU A 144 6.44 -17.36 -2.09
N ALA A 145 7.05 -16.39 -2.78
CA ALA A 145 8.40 -16.53 -3.29
C ALA A 145 9.41 -16.73 -2.14
N ALA A 146 9.31 -15.93 -1.07
CA ALA A 146 10.14 -16.06 0.11
C ALA A 146 9.96 -17.44 0.81
N TYR A 147 8.73 -17.92 0.92
CA TYR A 147 8.45 -19.26 1.47
C TYR A 147 9.04 -20.37 0.60
N ALA A 148 8.94 -20.27 -0.73
CA ALA A 148 9.51 -21.24 -1.65
C ALA A 148 11.03 -21.28 -1.54
N PHE A 149 11.66 -20.12 -1.43
CA PHE A 149 13.10 -19.99 -1.21
C PHE A 149 13.52 -20.62 0.13
N PHE A 150 12.81 -20.31 1.22
CA PHE A 150 13.11 -20.83 2.54
C PHE A 150 12.97 -22.37 2.63
N LYS A 151 12.03 -22.95 1.89
CA LYS A 151 11.81 -24.40 1.85
C LYS A 151 12.65 -25.13 0.79
N ASN A 152 13.59 -24.45 0.13
CA ASN A 152 14.44 -25.00 -0.93
C ASN A 152 13.65 -25.78 -1.98
N LYS A 153 12.49 -25.26 -2.39
CA LYS A 153 11.70 -25.87 -3.46
C LYS A 153 12.31 -25.53 -4.81
N GLU A 154 13.37 -26.25 -5.18
CA GLU A 154 14.12 -26.04 -6.42
C GLU A 154 13.26 -26.00 -7.69
N SER A 155 12.20 -26.76 -7.76
CA SER A 155 11.30 -26.76 -8.93
C SER A 155 10.59 -25.42 -9.11
N LEU A 156 10.20 -24.76 -8.00
CA LEU A 156 9.51 -23.49 -8.02
C LEU A 156 10.50 -22.34 -8.28
N LEU A 157 11.71 -22.46 -7.72
CA LEU A 157 12.79 -21.52 -8.00
C LEU A 157 13.23 -21.61 -9.47
N ARG A 158 13.41 -22.79 -10.02
CA ARG A 158 13.72 -23.00 -11.45
C ARG A 158 12.63 -22.41 -12.36
N PHE A 159 11.37 -22.48 -11.99
CA PHE A 159 10.27 -21.85 -12.74
C PHE A 159 10.36 -20.34 -12.71
N VAL A 160 10.56 -19.72 -11.52
CA VAL A 160 10.63 -18.26 -11.35
C VAL A 160 11.85 -17.68 -12.06
N TYR A 161 12.98 -18.39 -12.06
CA TYR A 161 14.22 -17.95 -12.71
C TYR A 161 14.32 -18.32 -14.20
N ARG A 162 13.23 -18.90 -14.79
CA ARG A 162 13.20 -19.07 -16.24
C ARG A 162 13.21 -17.71 -16.91
N THR A 163 14.05 -17.58 -17.93
CA THR A 163 14.27 -16.32 -18.65
C THR A 163 12.98 -15.80 -19.28
N ASP A 164 12.14 -16.71 -19.80
CA ASP A 164 10.83 -16.38 -20.36
C ASP A 164 9.86 -15.80 -19.33
N VAL A 165 9.80 -16.37 -18.11
CA VAL A 165 8.98 -15.85 -17.01
C VAL A 165 9.47 -14.48 -16.56
N LEU A 166 10.79 -14.27 -16.46
CA LEU A 166 11.37 -12.98 -16.11
C LEU A 166 11.07 -11.91 -17.16
N ILE A 167 11.21 -12.24 -18.45
CA ILE A 167 10.90 -11.31 -19.54
C ILE A 167 9.41 -10.92 -19.54
N ILE A 168 8.51 -11.90 -19.38
CA ILE A 168 7.06 -11.65 -19.29
C ILE A 168 6.75 -10.75 -18.09
N THR A 169 7.35 -11.04 -16.94
CA THR A 169 7.11 -10.23 -15.73
C THR A 169 7.61 -8.79 -15.90
N LEU A 170 8.79 -8.61 -16.49
CA LEU A 170 9.34 -7.28 -16.78
C LEU A 170 8.49 -6.53 -17.81
N ALA A 171 8.02 -7.20 -18.86
CA ALA A 171 7.13 -6.59 -19.85
C ALA A 171 5.77 -6.16 -19.29
N PHE A 172 5.29 -6.83 -18.23
CA PHE A 172 4.04 -6.47 -17.55
C PHE A 172 4.21 -5.36 -16.50
N THR A 173 5.44 -5.07 -16.08
CA THR A 173 5.76 -4.06 -15.06
C THR A 173 6.36 -2.77 -15.64
N ALA A 174 6.72 -2.78 -16.93
CA ALA A 174 7.19 -1.62 -17.68
C ALA A 174 6.01 -0.82 -18.27
#